data_d329da819fff07fa1dd046938bce82dc
#
_entry.id   d329da819fff07fa1dd046938bce82dc
#
_cell.length_a   1.000
_cell.length_b   1.000
_cell.length_c   1.000
_cell.angle_alpha   90.00
_cell.angle_beta   90.00
_cell.angle_gamma   90.00
#
_symmetry.space_group_name_H-M   'P 1'
#
loop_
_entity.id
_entity.type
_entity.pdbx_description
1 polymer ?
#
loop_
_entity_poly.entity_id
_entity_poly.type
_entity_poly.pdbx_seq_one_letter_code
_entity_poly.pdbx_strand_id
1 'polypeptide(L)'
;MSIFSKIKLFGSINKEKSKDLNNIIETSDNSPRELTPAEKDMLNNVIGFGESRVEDCMVPRADIVGLEININIKEILKTFSDSNHSRIPIYKETLDNPIGMLHMKDLIGIFSDDNINEIDIEKFLREILFVPPSMKSRDLLVSMQTSRIHMALVIDEYGGTDGLVTIEDLIEEIIGEIEDELFLSLIHI
;
A
#
# COMPACT_ATOMS: atom_id res chain seq x y z
N MET A 1 18.96 2.16 1.30
CA MET A 1 19.02 3.57 1.73
C MET A 1 17.67 3.91 2.31
N SER A 2 17.59 4.10 3.62
CA SER A 2 16.33 4.11 4.39
C SER A 2 15.38 5.22 3.95
N ILE A 3 14.09 4.91 3.84
CA ILE A 3 12.93 5.81 3.66
C ILE A 3 12.95 6.96 4.69
N PHE A 4 13.61 6.76 5.84
CA PHE A 4 13.78 7.72 6.93
C PHE A 4 14.38 9.09 6.55
N SER A 5 15.09 9.22 5.43
CA SER A 5 15.69 10.50 5.04
C SER A 5 14.69 11.46 4.36
N LYS A 6 13.59 10.94 3.79
CA LYS A 6 12.57 11.76 3.12
C LYS A 6 11.57 12.38 4.11
N ILE A 7 11.28 11.71 5.22
CA ILE A 7 10.31 12.18 6.24
C ILE A 7 10.75 13.50 6.90
N LYS A 8 12.05 13.75 7.05
CA LYS A 8 12.56 15.00 7.62
C LYS A 8 12.30 16.26 6.78
N LEU A 9 12.05 16.12 5.48
CA LEU A 9 11.80 17.26 4.59
C LEU A 9 10.35 17.77 4.68
N PHE A 10 9.39 16.89 5.00
CA PHE A 10 7.97 17.24 5.12
C PHE A 10 7.64 18.01 6.41
N GLY A 11 8.41 17.84 7.48
CA GLY A 11 8.17 18.50 8.77
C GLY A 11 8.31 20.02 8.78
N SER A 12 8.85 20.64 7.72
CA SER A 12 9.09 22.08 7.67
C SER A 12 7.98 22.90 7.02
N ILE A 13 7.10 22.30 6.22
CA ILE A 13 6.09 23.03 5.43
C ILE A 13 4.80 23.28 6.22
N ASN A 14 4.57 22.55 7.33
CA ASN A 14 3.27 22.49 8.00
C ASN A 14 3.09 23.37 9.25
N LYS A 15 4.06 24.22 9.62
CA LYS A 15 3.92 25.04 10.85
C LYS A 15 2.83 26.13 10.80
N GLU A 16 2.44 26.58 9.62
CA GLU A 16 1.34 27.58 9.49
C GLU A 16 -0.04 26.93 9.45
N LYS A 17 -0.18 25.79 8.75
CA LYS A 17 -1.47 25.07 8.66
C LYS A 17 -1.89 24.39 9.96
N SER A 18 -0.94 24.01 10.83
CA SER A 18 -1.25 23.42 12.15
C SER A 18 -1.86 24.43 13.13
N LYS A 19 -1.68 25.75 12.91
CA LYS A 19 -2.36 26.79 13.72
C LYS A 19 -3.85 26.91 13.40
N ASP A 20 -4.23 26.72 12.15
CA ASP A 20 -5.63 26.81 11.74
C ASP A 20 -6.46 25.60 12.26
N LEU A 21 -5.84 24.42 12.40
CA LEU A 21 -6.50 23.24 12.98
C LEU A 21 -6.74 23.38 14.48
N ASN A 22 -5.79 23.93 15.24
CA ASN A 22 -6.02 24.18 16.66
C ASN A 22 -7.22 25.13 16.87
N ASN A 23 -7.39 26.12 15.99
CA ASN A 23 -8.55 27.03 16.03
C ASN A 23 -9.87 26.34 15.68
N ILE A 24 -9.87 25.33 14.78
CA ILE A 24 -11.08 24.58 14.39
C ILE A 24 -11.53 23.62 15.50
N ILE A 25 -10.57 23.04 16.22
CA ILE A 25 -10.84 22.10 17.33
C ILE A 25 -11.35 22.84 18.57
N GLU A 26 -10.90 24.08 18.80
CA GLU A 26 -11.34 24.91 19.94
C GLU A 26 -12.77 25.46 19.81
N THR A 27 -13.39 25.41 18.60
CA THR A 27 -14.73 25.94 18.36
C THR A 27 -15.87 24.94 18.50
N SER A 28 -15.61 23.65 18.80
CA SER A 28 -16.66 22.67 19.08
C SER A 28 -17.00 22.65 20.58
N ASP A 29 -18.20 23.14 20.88
CA ASP A 29 -18.82 23.33 22.19
C ASP A 29 -19.06 21.99 22.90
N ASN A 30 -18.02 21.44 23.54
CA ASN A 30 -18.09 20.46 24.65
C ASN A 30 -16.66 20.16 25.12
N SER A 31 -16.29 20.68 26.29
CA SER A 31 -15.05 20.43 27.05
C SER A 31 -13.82 20.02 26.18
N PRO A 32 -12.88 20.93 25.90
CA PRO A 32 -11.74 20.61 25.07
C PRO A 32 -10.90 19.53 25.75
N ARG A 33 -11.06 18.27 25.33
CA ARG A 33 -10.11 17.23 25.65
C ARG A 33 -8.81 17.57 24.91
N GLU A 34 -7.73 17.77 25.64
CA GLU A 34 -6.41 17.91 25.00
C GLU A 34 -6.11 16.65 24.20
N LEU A 35 -5.78 16.85 22.91
CA LEU A 35 -5.33 15.76 22.04
C LEU A 35 -4.02 15.21 22.55
N THR A 36 -3.92 13.91 22.59
CA THR A 36 -2.65 13.20 22.87
C THR A 36 -1.64 13.50 21.76
N PRO A 37 -0.32 13.35 22.02
CA PRO A 37 0.70 13.50 20.97
C PRO A 37 0.41 12.65 19.73
N ALA A 38 0.03 11.38 19.91
CA ALA A 38 -0.30 10.47 18.80
C ALA A 38 -1.50 10.95 17.97
N GLU A 39 -2.55 11.49 18.60
CA GLU A 39 -3.70 12.06 17.90
C GLU A 39 -3.30 13.31 17.08
N LYS A 40 -2.37 14.12 17.59
CA LYS A 40 -1.83 15.27 16.84
C LYS A 40 -1.00 14.85 15.63
N ASP A 41 -0.17 13.82 15.80
CA ASP A 41 0.65 13.29 14.72
C ASP A 41 -0.23 12.68 13.62
N MET A 42 -1.25 11.91 13.98
CA MET A 42 -2.22 11.38 13.02
C MET A 42 -2.96 12.48 12.25
N LEU A 43 -3.38 13.56 12.93
CA LEU A 43 -4.02 14.70 12.26
C LEU A 43 -3.06 15.39 11.27
N ASN A 44 -1.78 15.56 11.64
CA ASN A 44 -0.77 16.10 10.75
C ASN A 44 -0.54 15.20 9.53
N ASN A 45 -0.52 13.88 9.73
CA ASN A 45 -0.38 12.90 8.66
C ASN A 45 -1.58 12.95 7.69
N VAL A 46 -2.81 13.05 8.19
CA VAL A 46 -4.02 13.21 7.36
C VAL A 46 -3.92 14.44 6.47
N ILE A 47 -3.41 15.57 7.00
CA ILE A 47 -3.24 16.80 6.21
C ILE A 47 -2.15 16.60 5.16
N GLY A 48 -1.01 16.00 5.54
CA GLY A 48 0.07 15.68 4.62
C GLY A 48 -0.38 14.76 3.50
N PHE A 49 -1.14 13.71 3.83
CA PHE A 49 -1.71 12.76 2.88
C PHE A 49 -2.62 13.43 1.83
N GLY A 50 -3.36 14.48 2.21
CA GLY A 50 -4.18 15.25 1.28
C GLY A 50 -3.39 15.94 0.16
N GLU A 51 -2.10 16.19 0.36
CA GLU A 51 -1.19 16.83 -0.60
C GLU A 51 -0.24 15.84 -1.27
N SER A 52 -0.04 14.64 -0.71
CA SER A 52 0.89 13.63 -1.21
C SER A 52 0.46 13.07 -2.57
N ARG A 53 1.45 12.60 -3.33
CA ARG A 53 1.28 11.93 -4.61
C ARG A 53 1.66 10.46 -4.48
N VAL A 54 1.20 9.67 -5.42
CA VAL A 54 1.49 8.24 -5.50
C VAL A 54 3.00 7.97 -5.53
N GLU A 55 3.77 8.80 -6.24
CA GLU A 55 5.25 8.71 -6.29
C GLU A 55 5.94 8.89 -4.93
N ASP A 56 5.28 9.54 -3.96
CA ASP A 56 5.84 9.78 -2.63
C ASP A 56 5.73 8.55 -1.72
N CYS A 57 4.72 7.69 -1.94
CA CYS A 57 4.39 6.53 -1.10
C CYS A 57 4.55 5.17 -1.80
N MET A 58 4.90 5.14 -3.09
CA MET A 58 5.05 3.88 -3.82
C MET A 58 6.30 3.11 -3.40
N VAL A 59 6.22 1.79 -3.46
CA VAL A 59 7.36 0.89 -3.50
C VAL A 59 8.02 1.04 -4.88
N PRO A 60 9.30 1.44 -4.96
CA PRO A 60 9.95 1.65 -6.24
C PRO A 60 10.14 0.32 -6.99
N ARG A 61 10.20 0.38 -8.33
CA ARG A 61 10.34 -0.78 -9.24
C ARG A 61 11.38 -1.80 -8.78
N ALA A 62 12.54 -1.33 -8.30
CA ALA A 62 13.65 -2.19 -7.90
C ALA A 62 13.33 -3.10 -6.71
N ASP A 63 12.34 -2.71 -5.89
CA ASP A 63 11.95 -3.39 -4.67
C ASP A 63 10.63 -4.18 -4.83
N ILE A 64 10.03 -4.16 -6.03
CA ILE A 64 8.81 -4.92 -6.31
C ILE A 64 9.12 -6.41 -6.34
N VAL A 65 8.46 -7.16 -5.48
CA VAL A 65 8.39 -8.63 -5.57
C VAL A 65 7.28 -9.00 -6.52
N GLY A 66 7.63 -9.42 -7.73
CA GLY A 66 6.69 -9.85 -8.77
C GLY A 66 7.03 -11.26 -9.28
N LEU A 67 6.09 -11.92 -9.93
CA LEU A 67 6.25 -13.26 -10.48
C LEU A 67 5.90 -13.30 -11.96
N GLU A 68 6.70 -14.04 -12.73
CA GLU A 68 6.37 -14.32 -14.12
C GLU A 68 5.27 -15.39 -14.23
N ILE A 69 4.37 -15.26 -15.21
CA ILE A 69 3.20 -16.15 -15.36
C ILE A 69 3.59 -17.61 -15.54
N ASN A 70 4.74 -17.89 -16.17
CA ASN A 70 5.20 -19.25 -16.47
C ASN A 70 5.92 -19.94 -15.31
N ILE A 71 5.93 -19.33 -14.13
CA ILE A 71 6.59 -19.88 -12.93
C ILE A 71 5.83 -21.09 -12.39
N ASN A 72 6.55 -22.03 -11.78
CA ASN A 72 5.91 -23.21 -11.18
C ASN A 72 5.31 -22.88 -9.80
N ILE A 73 4.32 -23.67 -9.40
CA ILE A 73 3.57 -23.46 -8.15
C ILE A 73 4.45 -23.47 -6.90
N LYS A 74 5.55 -24.25 -6.89
CA LYS A 74 6.45 -24.33 -5.73
C LYS A 74 7.21 -23.01 -5.53
N GLU A 75 7.61 -22.37 -6.62
CA GLU A 75 8.28 -21.07 -6.58
C GLU A 75 7.29 -19.96 -6.18
N ILE A 76 6.03 -20.03 -6.64
CA ILE A 76 4.97 -19.12 -6.20
C ILE A 76 4.83 -19.19 -4.67
N LEU A 77 4.68 -20.40 -4.13
CA LEU A 77 4.55 -20.61 -2.68
C LEU A 77 5.75 -20.12 -1.91
N LYS A 78 6.95 -20.42 -2.43
CA LYS A 78 8.19 -19.96 -1.82
C LYS A 78 8.23 -18.44 -1.77
N THR A 79 7.90 -17.77 -2.87
CA THR A 79 7.91 -16.30 -2.93
C THR A 79 6.91 -15.69 -1.92
N PHE A 80 5.69 -16.23 -1.83
CA PHE A 80 4.73 -15.77 -0.81
C PHE A 80 5.24 -16.00 0.62
N SER A 81 5.89 -17.15 0.88
CA SER A 81 6.45 -17.47 2.20
C SER A 81 7.61 -16.55 2.56
N ASP A 82 8.51 -16.28 1.60
CA ASP A 82 9.72 -15.51 1.84
C ASP A 82 9.45 -14.00 1.95
N SER A 83 8.47 -13.50 1.19
CA SER A 83 8.15 -12.07 1.14
C SER A 83 7.14 -11.60 2.19
N ASN A 84 6.38 -12.51 2.78
CA ASN A 84 5.24 -12.21 3.68
C ASN A 84 4.14 -11.31 3.05
N HIS A 85 4.13 -11.17 1.73
CA HIS A 85 3.11 -10.38 1.04
C HIS A 85 1.81 -11.18 0.89
N SER A 86 0.68 -10.51 1.03
CA SER A 86 -0.64 -11.12 0.76
C SER A 86 -1.00 -11.12 -0.72
N ARG A 87 -0.39 -10.24 -1.52
CA ARG A 87 -0.63 -10.03 -2.95
C ARG A 87 0.69 -9.83 -3.67
N ILE A 88 0.83 -10.45 -4.84
CA ILE A 88 2.02 -10.33 -5.69
C ILE A 88 1.55 -10.06 -7.12
N PRO A 89 2.10 -9.04 -7.81
CA PRO A 89 1.81 -8.78 -9.21
C PRO A 89 2.40 -9.89 -10.09
N ILE A 90 1.62 -10.27 -11.09
CA ILE A 90 2.00 -11.27 -12.10
C ILE A 90 2.22 -10.55 -13.43
N TYR A 91 3.32 -10.86 -14.08
CA TYR A 91 3.71 -10.24 -15.32
C TYR A 91 4.12 -11.28 -16.37
N LYS A 92 4.19 -10.85 -17.63
CA LYS A 92 4.68 -11.64 -18.74
C LYS A 92 5.99 -11.02 -19.25
N GLU A 93 7.07 -11.80 -19.22
CA GLU A 93 8.42 -11.44 -19.64
C GLU A 93 9.06 -10.35 -18.76
N THR A 94 8.41 -9.18 -18.58
CA THR A 94 8.92 -8.07 -17.77
C THR A 94 7.81 -7.43 -16.94
N LEU A 95 8.18 -6.72 -15.88
CA LEU A 95 7.24 -5.95 -15.05
C LEU A 95 6.46 -4.88 -15.83
N ASP A 96 6.92 -4.50 -17.03
CA ASP A 96 6.21 -3.55 -17.89
C ASP A 96 5.03 -4.17 -18.63
N ASN A 97 4.89 -5.50 -18.55
CA ASN A 97 3.75 -6.22 -19.11
C ASN A 97 2.99 -6.98 -17.98
N PRO A 98 2.40 -6.25 -17.03
CA PRO A 98 1.63 -6.85 -15.94
C PRO A 98 0.29 -7.36 -16.46
N ILE A 99 -0.12 -8.54 -16.00
CA ILE A 99 -1.37 -9.20 -16.41
C ILE A 99 -2.39 -9.28 -15.28
N GLY A 100 -1.99 -9.01 -14.04
CA GLY A 100 -2.85 -9.03 -12.87
C GLY A 100 -2.09 -9.26 -11.59
N MET A 101 -2.78 -9.60 -10.53
CA MET A 101 -2.18 -9.98 -9.26
C MET A 101 -2.71 -11.33 -8.77
N LEU A 102 -1.86 -12.05 -8.05
CA LEU A 102 -2.24 -13.27 -7.35
C LEU A 102 -2.40 -12.97 -5.85
N HIS A 103 -3.47 -13.43 -5.24
CA HIS A 103 -3.69 -13.28 -3.81
C HIS A 103 -3.40 -14.59 -3.10
N MET A 104 -2.68 -14.56 -1.97
CA MET A 104 -2.32 -15.75 -1.19
C MET A 104 -3.53 -16.64 -0.84
N LYS A 105 -4.72 -16.04 -0.59
CA LYS A 105 -5.95 -16.80 -0.31
C LYS A 105 -6.41 -17.67 -1.48
N ASP A 106 -6.11 -17.26 -2.72
CA ASP A 106 -6.51 -18.03 -3.91
C ASP A 106 -5.69 -19.31 -4.05
N LEU A 107 -4.45 -19.31 -3.54
CA LEU A 107 -3.60 -20.50 -3.48
C LEU A 107 -4.21 -21.61 -2.61
N ILE A 108 -4.97 -21.26 -1.58
CA ILE A 108 -5.65 -22.25 -0.71
C ILE A 108 -6.64 -23.08 -1.52
N GLY A 109 -7.36 -22.45 -2.48
CA GLY A 109 -8.27 -23.14 -3.41
C GLY A 109 -7.52 -24.11 -4.33
N ILE A 110 -6.32 -23.74 -4.76
CA ILE A 110 -5.47 -24.55 -5.63
C ILE A 110 -5.01 -25.85 -4.94
N PHE A 111 -4.73 -25.78 -3.62
CA PHE A 111 -4.32 -26.98 -2.87
C PHE A 111 -5.45 -27.98 -2.59
N SER A 112 -6.69 -27.57 -2.80
CA SER A 112 -7.84 -28.45 -2.64
C SER A 112 -8.09 -29.33 -3.88
N ASP A 113 -7.36 -29.07 -4.97
CA ASP A 113 -7.46 -29.84 -6.23
C ASP A 113 -6.34 -30.89 -6.29
N ASP A 114 -6.69 -32.15 -6.54
CA ASP A 114 -5.75 -33.28 -6.57
C ASP A 114 -4.70 -33.21 -7.71
N ASN A 115 -4.84 -32.26 -8.65
CA ASN A 115 -3.97 -32.08 -9.83
C ASN A 115 -3.09 -30.81 -9.76
N ILE A 116 -2.29 -30.66 -8.72
CA ILE A 116 -1.44 -29.49 -8.45
C ILE A 116 -0.46 -29.15 -9.61
N ASN A 117 -0.14 -30.08 -10.48
CA ASN A 117 0.88 -29.88 -11.54
C ASN A 117 0.35 -29.25 -12.84
N GLU A 118 -0.95 -29.10 -13.01
CA GLU A 118 -1.59 -28.57 -14.24
C GLU A 118 -2.45 -27.33 -13.96
N ILE A 119 -2.07 -26.54 -12.96
CA ILE A 119 -2.87 -25.37 -12.57
C ILE A 119 -2.60 -24.23 -13.53
N ASP A 120 -3.68 -23.80 -14.16
CA ASP A 120 -3.71 -22.58 -14.97
C ASP A 120 -3.85 -21.35 -14.03
N ILE A 121 -2.72 -20.71 -13.75
CA ILE A 121 -2.62 -19.55 -12.85
C ILE A 121 -3.48 -18.39 -13.35
N GLU A 122 -3.67 -18.25 -14.68
CA GLU A 122 -4.46 -17.16 -15.27
C GLU A 122 -5.89 -17.12 -14.72
N LYS A 123 -6.47 -18.26 -14.36
CA LYS A 123 -7.83 -18.35 -13.78
C LYS A 123 -7.98 -17.74 -12.39
N PHE A 124 -6.87 -17.55 -11.69
CA PHE A 124 -6.82 -17.02 -10.32
C PHE A 124 -6.34 -15.57 -10.27
N LEU A 125 -6.00 -15.01 -11.43
CA LEU A 125 -5.55 -13.62 -11.49
C LEU A 125 -6.71 -12.68 -11.17
N ARG A 126 -6.41 -11.70 -10.33
CA ARG A 126 -7.29 -10.58 -10.02
C ARG A 126 -6.82 -9.33 -10.73
N GLU A 127 -7.76 -8.42 -10.96
CA GLU A 127 -7.46 -7.12 -11.54
C GLU A 127 -6.51 -6.31 -10.66
N ILE A 128 -5.71 -5.47 -11.31
CA ILE A 128 -4.81 -4.51 -10.70
C ILE A 128 -5.10 -3.12 -11.30
N LEU A 129 -4.98 -2.07 -10.49
CA LEU A 129 -5.14 -0.71 -11.00
C LEU A 129 -3.85 -0.21 -11.66
N PHE A 130 -3.99 0.69 -12.63
CA PHE A 130 -2.88 1.38 -13.28
C PHE A 130 -3.05 2.87 -13.06
N VAL A 131 -2.04 3.53 -12.52
CA VAL A 131 -2.10 4.93 -12.12
C VAL A 131 -0.80 5.66 -12.48
N PRO A 132 -0.86 6.97 -12.82
CA PRO A 132 0.33 7.76 -13.02
C PRO A 132 0.98 8.17 -11.68
N PRO A 133 2.30 8.39 -11.62
CA PRO A 133 3.02 8.80 -10.41
C PRO A 133 2.51 10.13 -9.83
N SER A 134 2.02 11.02 -10.70
CA SER A 134 1.51 12.35 -10.32
C SER A 134 0.10 12.34 -9.70
N MET A 135 -0.60 11.19 -9.69
CA MET A 135 -1.92 11.08 -9.07
C MET A 135 -1.86 11.39 -7.58
N LYS A 136 -2.87 12.03 -7.02
CA LYS A 136 -2.93 12.25 -5.56
C LYS A 136 -3.23 10.96 -4.82
N SER A 137 -2.53 10.71 -3.73
CA SER A 137 -2.66 9.49 -2.90
C SER A 137 -4.09 9.29 -2.39
N ARG A 138 -4.78 10.39 -1.99
CA ARG A 138 -6.19 10.35 -1.58
C ARG A 138 -7.12 9.87 -2.69
N ASP A 139 -6.86 10.28 -3.94
CA ASP A 139 -7.72 9.94 -5.08
C ASP A 139 -7.54 8.47 -5.45
N LEU A 140 -6.30 7.96 -5.31
CA LEU A 140 -6.01 6.54 -5.43
C LEU A 140 -6.71 5.72 -4.33
N LEU A 141 -6.67 6.17 -3.08
CA LEU A 141 -7.35 5.50 -1.96
C LEU A 141 -8.86 5.37 -2.22
N VAL A 142 -9.51 6.45 -2.68
CA VAL A 142 -10.95 6.43 -3.05
C VAL A 142 -11.20 5.48 -4.22
N SER A 143 -10.33 5.46 -5.22
CA SER A 143 -10.41 4.54 -6.35
C SER A 143 -10.33 3.08 -5.91
N MET A 144 -9.35 2.74 -5.04
CA MET A 144 -9.17 1.41 -4.48
C MET A 144 -10.40 0.95 -3.67
N GLN A 145 -10.95 1.84 -2.83
CA GLN A 145 -12.16 1.55 -2.05
C GLN A 145 -13.38 1.31 -2.94
N THR A 146 -13.56 2.12 -3.98
CA THR A 146 -14.72 2.03 -4.87
C THR A 146 -14.66 0.79 -5.74
N SER A 147 -13.49 0.48 -6.31
CA SER A 147 -13.27 -0.70 -7.16
C SER A 147 -13.09 -1.99 -6.37
N ARG A 148 -12.78 -1.89 -5.07
CA ARG A 148 -12.36 -3.00 -4.20
C ARG A 148 -11.08 -3.69 -4.68
N ILE A 149 -10.23 -2.96 -5.37
CA ILE A 149 -8.90 -3.41 -5.82
C ILE A 149 -7.87 -2.76 -4.93
N HIS A 150 -7.08 -3.56 -4.22
CA HIS A 150 -6.18 -3.10 -3.15
C HIS A 150 -4.72 -2.99 -3.60
N MET A 151 -4.45 -3.01 -4.89
CA MET A 151 -3.11 -2.88 -5.45
C MET A 151 -3.16 -2.07 -6.74
N ALA A 152 -2.19 -1.18 -6.90
CA ALA A 152 -1.99 -0.39 -8.11
C ALA A 152 -0.54 -0.48 -8.57
N LEU A 153 -0.31 -0.59 -9.88
CA LEU A 153 0.98 -0.35 -10.49
C LEU A 153 1.06 1.08 -10.97
N VAL A 154 2.18 1.70 -10.67
CA VAL A 154 2.48 3.07 -11.08
C VAL A 154 3.18 3.01 -12.42
N ILE A 155 2.59 3.66 -13.43
CA ILE A 155 3.03 3.58 -14.82
C ILE A 155 3.54 4.95 -15.26
N ASP A 156 4.74 4.99 -15.81
CA ASP A 156 5.36 6.19 -16.37
C ASP A 156 4.75 6.62 -17.73
N GLU A 157 5.21 7.73 -18.28
CA GLU A 157 4.74 8.28 -19.56
C GLU A 157 5.12 7.42 -20.77
N TYR A 158 6.05 6.49 -20.61
CA TYR A 158 6.52 5.57 -21.65
C TYR A 158 5.86 4.19 -21.56
N GLY A 159 4.99 4.00 -20.56
CA GLY A 159 4.32 2.72 -20.32
C GLY A 159 5.15 1.74 -19.47
N GLY A 160 6.25 2.19 -18.87
CA GLY A 160 7.06 1.41 -17.95
C GLY A 160 6.47 1.40 -16.53
N THR A 161 6.71 0.34 -15.79
CA THR A 161 6.34 0.25 -14.37
C THR A 161 7.38 0.95 -13.51
N ASP A 162 7.00 2.05 -12.86
CA ASP A 162 7.84 2.81 -11.94
C ASP A 162 7.79 2.29 -10.51
N GLY A 163 6.63 1.80 -10.11
CA GLY A 163 6.42 1.38 -8.73
C GLY A 163 5.13 0.60 -8.53
N LEU A 164 4.86 0.28 -7.28
CA LEU A 164 3.67 -0.41 -6.81
C LEU A 164 3.17 0.28 -5.54
N VAL A 165 1.85 0.41 -5.40
CA VAL A 165 1.20 0.92 -4.19
C VAL A 165 0.09 -0.04 -3.79
N THR A 166 0.00 -0.35 -2.51
CA THR A 166 -1.11 -1.08 -1.92
C THR A 166 -1.99 -0.15 -1.07
N ILE A 167 -3.18 -0.60 -0.73
CA ILE A 167 -4.06 0.16 0.17
C ILE A 167 -3.45 0.26 1.57
N GLU A 168 -2.68 -0.75 1.96
CA GLU A 168 -1.95 -0.82 3.20
C GLU A 168 -0.92 0.33 3.29
N ASP A 169 -0.14 0.59 2.22
CA ASP A 169 0.84 1.68 2.15
C ASP A 169 0.16 3.06 2.30
N LEU A 170 -0.99 3.25 1.63
CA LEU A 170 -1.76 4.50 1.72
C LEU A 170 -2.34 4.74 3.12
N ILE A 171 -2.72 3.68 3.83
CA ILE A 171 -3.25 3.78 5.19
C ILE A 171 -2.10 4.05 6.18
N GLU A 172 -0.93 3.46 5.97
CA GLU A 172 0.27 3.68 6.78
C GLU A 172 0.71 5.15 6.76
N GLU A 173 0.62 5.81 5.60
CA GLU A 173 0.87 7.26 5.48
C GLU A 173 -0.04 8.13 6.40
N ILE A 174 -1.25 7.65 6.69
CA ILE A 174 -2.22 8.34 7.57
C ILE A 174 -1.98 8.01 9.03
N ILE A 175 -1.83 6.72 9.35
CA ILE A 175 -1.75 6.22 10.73
C ILE A 175 -0.34 6.41 11.29
N GLY A 176 0.69 6.42 10.43
CA GLY A 176 2.10 6.32 10.80
C GLY A 176 2.53 4.86 10.98
N GLU A 177 3.81 4.63 11.23
CA GLU A 177 4.33 3.29 11.51
C GLU A 177 3.57 2.69 12.70
N ILE A 178 2.89 1.57 12.46
CA ILE A 178 2.32 0.76 13.52
C ILE A 178 3.51 -0.02 14.10
N GLU A 179 4.08 0.45 15.22
CA GLU A 179 5.06 -0.33 15.94
C GLU A 179 4.40 -1.65 16.36
N ASP A 180 4.86 -2.76 15.79
CA ASP A 180 4.34 -4.12 16.01
C ASP A 180 4.33 -4.54 17.49
N GLU A 181 5.03 -3.82 18.37
CA GLU A 181 5.09 -4.11 19.80
C GLU A 181 3.75 -3.90 20.54
N LEU A 182 2.84 -3.07 20.01
CA LEU A 182 1.52 -2.87 20.64
C LEU A 182 0.52 -3.99 20.29
N PHE A 183 0.69 -4.66 19.18
CA PHE A 183 -0.17 -5.78 18.78
C PHE A 183 0.12 -7.06 19.56
N LEU A 184 1.38 -7.31 19.95
CA LEU A 184 1.76 -8.49 20.74
C LEU A 184 1.22 -8.47 22.17
N SER A 185 0.93 -7.29 22.73
CA SER A 185 0.36 -7.17 24.09
C SER A 185 -1.14 -7.42 24.16
N LEU A 186 -1.87 -7.34 23.04
CA LEU A 186 -3.32 -7.55 22.96
C LEU A 186 -3.72 -9.01 22.68
N ILE A 187 -2.75 -9.86 22.30
CA ILE A 187 -2.99 -11.29 21.99
C ILE A 187 -2.69 -12.20 23.21
N HIS A 188 -2.19 -11.64 24.30
CA HIS A 188 -1.94 -12.38 25.56
C HIS A 188 -3.07 -12.15 26.57
N ILE A 189 -4.30 -12.53 26.21
CA ILE A 189 -5.38 -12.84 27.16
C ILE A 189 -5.95 -14.22 26.82
#